data_3084b6ffe6da27a7b3bd545c55c05798
#
_entry.id   3084b6ffe6da27a7b3bd545c55c05798
#
_cell.length_a   1.000
_cell.length_b   1.000
_cell.length_c   1.000
_cell.angle_alpha   90.00
_cell.angle_beta   90.00
_cell.angle_gamma   90.00
#
_symmetry.space_group_name_H-M   'P 1'
#
loop_
_entity.id
_entity.type
_entity.pdbx_description
1 polymer ?
#
loop_
_entity_poly.entity_id
_entity_poly.type
_entity_poly.pdbx_seq_one_letter_code
_entity_poly.pdbx_strand_id
1 'polypeptide(L)'
;MILFNSDYIEGAHPSILDALVRTNFEQTSGYGEDKFCEEAREIIREHCCDKEIGVEFLVGGTQTNVTVIDAFLRSYQGVISADSGHINVHETGAPEATGHKIIALPTTDGRLTLQQIKECYDSHWSDPAHEHTIQPGMVYLSFPAENGLIYSKAELTDISQFCRDNKLYLFVDGARMGYGLCAGNSDLTLADLAHLCDVFYIGGTKVGALFGEAVVFSDKEMQRSFRYAIKQHGGMLAKGRLLGIQFAELLRGGSECIYFKAAKHANELAKHIRDTFEEQGVPLWINSTTNMQFPILTKEEQMFLARKYKFEVWGKYDNERNVVRFCTSWATRPEAVEELCNDIIQMKTK
;
A
#
# COMPACT_ATOMS: atom_id res chain seq x y z
N MET A 1 16.87 18.01 -12.74
CA MET A 1 15.99 16.88 -13.10
C MET A 1 14.95 16.76 -12.02
N ILE A 2 13.67 16.78 -12.38
CA ILE A 2 12.54 16.61 -11.45
C ILE A 2 12.17 15.14 -11.44
N LEU A 3 11.91 14.58 -10.25
CA LEU A 3 11.69 13.16 -10.07
C LEU A 3 10.20 12.86 -9.88
N PHE A 4 9.63 12.07 -10.80
CA PHE A 4 8.28 11.51 -10.76
C PHE A 4 8.27 9.97 -10.83
N ASN A 5 9.42 9.34 -10.59
CA ASN A 5 9.56 7.90 -10.73
C ASN A 5 9.10 7.10 -9.49
N SER A 6 8.94 7.76 -8.33
CA SER A 6 8.55 7.11 -7.09
C SER A 6 7.94 8.10 -6.10
N ASP A 7 7.21 7.58 -5.11
CA ASP A 7 6.52 8.34 -4.06
C ASP A 7 7.19 8.23 -2.67
N TYR A 8 8.48 7.82 -2.63
CA TYR A 8 9.29 7.71 -1.40
C TYR A 8 10.70 8.29 -1.58
N ILE A 9 10.80 9.44 -2.27
CA ILE A 9 12.08 10.05 -2.64
C ILE A 9 12.52 11.08 -1.60
N GLU A 10 11.56 11.78 -0.99
CA GLU A 10 11.79 12.79 0.03
C GLU A 10 11.87 12.15 1.43
N GLY A 11 12.27 12.96 2.41
CA GLY A 11 12.30 12.58 3.83
C GLY A 11 10.91 12.53 4.47
N ALA A 12 10.78 13.01 5.72
CA ALA A 12 9.50 13.07 6.40
C ALA A 12 8.84 14.44 6.31
N HIS A 13 7.52 14.45 6.54
CA HIS A 13 6.79 15.69 6.78
C HIS A 13 7.43 16.49 7.93
N PRO A 14 7.60 17.81 7.81
CA PRO A 14 8.31 18.61 8.81
C PRO A 14 7.84 18.44 10.24
N SER A 15 6.54 18.30 10.49
CA SER A 15 5.99 18.06 11.83
C SER A 15 6.56 16.83 12.53
N ILE A 16 6.87 15.78 11.75
CA ILE A 16 7.49 14.55 12.29
C ILE A 16 8.92 14.86 12.76
N LEU A 17 9.70 15.58 11.96
CA LEU A 17 11.07 15.96 12.32
C LEU A 17 11.07 16.82 13.60
N ASP A 18 10.14 17.80 13.67
CA ASP A 18 9.98 18.64 14.84
C ASP A 18 9.59 17.82 16.09
N ALA A 19 8.69 16.84 15.95
CA ALA A 19 8.30 15.96 17.04
C ALA A 19 9.45 15.07 17.51
N LEU A 20 10.24 14.53 16.58
CA LEU A 20 11.43 13.75 16.91
C LEU A 20 12.47 14.58 17.68
N VAL A 21 12.73 15.82 17.23
CA VAL A 21 13.64 16.75 17.94
C VAL A 21 13.11 17.10 19.33
N ARG A 22 11.84 17.49 19.43
CA ARG A 22 11.18 17.88 20.68
C ARG A 22 11.23 16.78 21.75
N THR A 23 11.05 15.54 21.34
CA THR A 23 10.97 14.39 22.25
C THR A 23 12.30 13.64 22.46
N ASN A 24 13.39 14.09 21.81
CA ASN A 24 14.65 13.35 21.73
C ASN A 24 15.25 12.95 23.10
N PHE A 25 15.13 13.81 24.10
CA PHE A 25 15.69 13.57 25.43
C PHE A 25 14.70 12.94 26.42
N GLU A 26 13.48 12.65 26.01
CA GLU A 26 12.51 11.98 26.87
C GLU A 26 12.89 10.51 27.06
N GLN A 27 12.89 10.06 28.29
CA GLN A 27 13.13 8.66 28.66
C GLN A 27 11.80 7.88 28.63
N THR A 28 11.78 6.78 27.91
CA THR A 28 10.58 5.93 27.73
C THR A 28 10.95 4.46 27.75
N SER A 29 9.95 3.60 27.94
CA SER A 29 10.07 2.17 27.66
C SER A 29 10.51 1.93 26.22
N GLY A 30 11.10 0.78 25.93
CA GLY A 30 11.51 0.37 24.62
C GLY A 30 10.47 -0.53 23.92
N TYR A 31 10.80 -0.94 22.71
CA TYR A 31 10.14 -2.00 21.97
C TYR A 31 8.66 -1.73 21.66
N GLY A 32 8.30 -0.44 21.50
CA GLY A 32 6.94 -0.03 21.16
C GLY A 32 5.95 -0.05 22.33
N GLU A 33 6.44 -0.21 23.56
CA GLU A 33 5.64 -0.17 24.80
C GLU A 33 5.78 1.17 25.53
N ASP A 34 5.90 2.23 24.76
CA ASP A 34 6.05 3.60 25.25
C ASP A 34 4.77 4.42 25.01
N LYS A 35 4.70 5.57 25.68
CA LYS A 35 3.54 6.46 25.61
C LYS A 35 3.24 6.98 24.18
N PHE A 36 4.27 7.15 23.34
CA PHE A 36 4.09 7.66 21.99
C PHE A 36 3.49 6.59 21.06
N CYS A 37 3.93 5.34 21.22
CA CYS A 37 3.31 4.23 20.50
C CYS A 37 1.87 4.00 20.99
N GLU A 38 1.59 4.14 22.29
CA GLU A 38 0.20 3.99 22.75
C GLU A 38 -0.69 5.13 22.28
N GLU A 39 -0.21 6.37 22.28
CA GLU A 39 -0.93 7.50 21.70
C GLU A 39 -1.26 7.26 20.22
N ALA A 40 -0.29 6.75 19.44
CA ALA A 40 -0.54 6.41 18.02
C ALA A 40 -1.57 5.29 17.87
N ARG A 41 -1.54 4.27 18.73
CA ARG A 41 -2.55 3.18 18.73
C ARG A 41 -3.94 3.72 19.03
N GLU A 42 -4.08 4.61 20.02
CA GLU A 42 -5.37 5.23 20.35
C GLU A 42 -5.93 6.04 19.18
N ILE A 43 -5.08 6.87 18.54
CA ILE A 43 -5.49 7.63 17.34
C ILE A 43 -5.93 6.70 16.21
N ILE A 44 -5.23 5.58 15.98
CA ILE A 44 -5.61 4.61 14.95
C ILE A 44 -6.94 3.93 15.30
N ARG A 45 -7.16 3.55 16.57
CA ARG A 45 -8.44 3.00 17.05
C ARG A 45 -9.60 3.99 16.84
N GLU A 46 -9.35 5.29 17.05
CA GLU A 46 -10.34 6.34 16.76
C GLU A 46 -10.69 6.40 15.27
N HIS A 47 -9.69 6.38 14.37
CA HIS A 47 -9.91 6.34 12.93
C HIS A 47 -10.65 5.07 12.45
N CYS A 48 -10.39 3.96 13.10
CA CYS A 48 -11.05 2.68 12.81
C CYS A 48 -12.43 2.56 13.49
N CYS A 49 -12.83 3.51 14.34
CA CYS A 49 -14.05 3.48 15.13
C CYS A 49 -14.18 2.20 15.98
N ASP A 50 -13.07 1.56 16.35
CA ASP A 50 -13.06 0.32 17.13
C ASP A 50 -11.91 0.33 18.15
N LYS A 51 -12.24 0.14 19.42
CA LYS A 51 -11.29 0.10 20.54
C LYS A 51 -10.68 -1.28 20.77
N GLU A 52 -11.26 -2.31 20.15
CA GLU A 52 -10.84 -3.70 20.34
C GLU A 52 -9.83 -4.18 19.30
N ILE A 53 -9.51 -3.37 18.30
CA ILE A 53 -8.47 -3.69 17.33
C ILE A 53 -7.07 -3.69 17.97
N GLY A 54 -6.23 -4.60 17.47
CA GLY A 54 -4.79 -4.62 17.74
C GLY A 54 -4.03 -3.69 16.81
N VAL A 55 -2.95 -3.07 17.28
CA VAL A 55 -2.07 -2.23 16.43
C VAL A 55 -0.62 -2.46 16.80
N GLU A 56 0.21 -2.78 15.79
CA GLU A 56 1.67 -2.86 15.93
C GLU A 56 2.36 -2.06 14.82
N PHE A 57 3.63 -1.70 15.04
CA PHE A 57 4.40 -0.88 14.10
C PHE A 57 5.61 -1.65 13.60
N LEU A 58 5.81 -1.63 12.28
CA LEU A 58 6.96 -2.22 11.58
C LEU A 58 7.65 -1.18 10.71
N VAL A 59 8.86 -1.47 10.21
CA VAL A 59 9.70 -0.46 9.55
C VAL A 59 9.44 -0.30 8.06
N GLY A 60 8.73 -1.23 7.43
CA GLY A 60 8.48 -1.18 5.99
C GLY A 60 7.58 -2.31 5.49
N GLY A 61 7.03 -2.15 4.28
CA GLY A 61 6.02 -3.04 3.70
C GLY A 61 6.48 -4.49 3.58
N THR A 62 7.67 -4.75 3.03
CA THR A 62 8.19 -6.12 2.89
C THR A 62 8.32 -6.82 4.26
N GLN A 63 8.86 -6.12 5.28
CA GLN A 63 8.92 -6.70 6.63
C GLN A 63 7.51 -6.99 7.17
N THR A 64 6.56 -6.10 6.92
CA THR A 64 5.17 -6.27 7.33
C THR A 64 4.55 -7.49 6.65
N ASN A 65 4.67 -7.60 5.33
CA ASN A 65 4.11 -8.70 4.56
C ASN A 65 4.66 -10.04 5.02
N VAL A 66 5.97 -10.17 5.12
CA VAL A 66 6.63 -11.40 5.60
C VAL A 66 6.19 -11.76 7.01
N THR A 67 6.17 -10.78 7.93
CA THR A 67 5.84 -11.03 9.34
C THR A 67 4.38 -11.45 9.51
N VAL A 68 3.45 -10.84 8.77
CA VAL A 68 2.03 -11.20 8.81
C VAL A 68 1.81 -12.61 8.23
N ILE A 69 2.39 -12.91 7.06
CA ILE A 69 2.24 -14.20 6.41
C ILE A 69 2.77 -15.33 7.28
N ASP A 70 3.99 -15.18 7.81
CA ASP A 70 4.64 -16.20 8.65
C ASP A 70 3.93 -16.39 10.00
N ALA A 71 3.35 -15.32 10.56
CA ALA A 71 2.67 -15.39 11.85
C ALA A 71 1.33 -16.13 11.80
N PHE A 72 0.59 -16.03 10.70
CA PHE A 72 -0.78 -16.52 10.63
C PHE A 72 -0.97 -17.78 9.80
N LEU A 73 -0.01 -18.15 8.97
CA LEU A 73 -0.10 -19.34 8.16
C LEU A 73 0.64 -20.54 8.79
N ARG A 74 0.11 -21.72 8.52
CA ARG A 74 0.81 -22.98 8.77
C ARG A 74 1.80 -23.23 7.63
N SER A 75 2.89 -23.95 7.89
CA SER A 75 3.95 -24.26 6.92
C SER A 75 3.48 -24.93 5.62
N TYR A 76 2.30 -25.55 5.61
CA TYR A 76 1.66 -26.17 4.45
C TYR A 76 0.63 -25.27 3.77
N GLN A 77 0.47 -24.04 4.25
CA GLN A 77 -0.47 -23.04 3.70
C GLN A 77 0.26 -22.01 2.84
N GLY A 78 -0.47 -21.49 1.85
CA GLY A 78 0.00 -20.45 0.95
C GLY A 78 -0.96 -19.28 0.87
N VAL A 79 -0.50 -18.23 0.18
CA VAL A 79 -1.19 -16.95 0.04
C VAL A 79 -1.71 -16.78 -1.39
N ILE A 80 -3.02 -16.61 -1.55
CA ILE A 80 -3.61 -16.23 -2.84
C ILE A 80 -3.31 -14.75 -3.09
N SER A 81 -2.67 -14.42 -4.21
CA SER A 81 -2.32 -13.07 -4.62
C SER A 81 -2.54 -12.87 -6.12
N ALA A 82 -2.76 -11.63 -6.54
CA ALA A 82 -2.63 -11.29 -7.96
C ALA A 82 -1.21 -11.64 -8.46
N ASP A 83 -1.08 -12.02 -9.73
CA ASP A 83 0.22 -12.29 -10.36
C ASP A 83 1.12 -11.06 -10.37
N SER A 84 0.54 -9.86 -10.40
CA SER A 84 1.22 -8.57 -10.26
C SER A 84 1.38 -8.10 -8.80
N GLY A 85 0.85 -8.84 -7.82
CA GLY A 85 0.89 -8.45 -6.40
C GLY A 85 2.30 -8.26 -5.89
N HIS A 86 2.52 -7.26 -5.04
CA HIS A 86 3.85 -6.85 -4.57
C HIS A 86 4.67 -8.00 -3.98
N ILE A 87 4.04 -8.86 -3.18
CA ILE A 87 4.68 -10.03 -2.56
C ILE A 87 5.17 -11.05 -3.60
N ASN A 88 4.55 -11.09 -4.79
CA ASN A 88 4.93 -12.02 -5.86
C ASN A 88 6.07 -11.48 -6.73
N VAL A 89 6.13 -10.16 -6.99
CA VAL A 89 7.02 -9.61 -8.03
C VAL A 89 8.09 -8.65 -7.51
N HIS A 90 7.94 -8.05 -6.31
CA HIS A 90 8.81 -6.98 -5.84
C HIS A 90 9.48 -7.23 -4.47
N GLU A 91 9.40 -8.45 -3.92
CA GLU A 91 9.96 -8.77 -2.60
C GLU A 91 11.05 -9.85 -2.62
N THR A 92 11.56 -10.17 -3.80
CA THR A 92 12.71 -11.10 -3.95
C THR A 92 12.48 -12.46 -3.29
N GLY A 93 11.23 -12.96 -3.31
CA GLY A 93 10.86 -14.22 -2.67
C GLY A 93 10.88 -14.17 -1.13
N ALA A 94 10.64 -13.00 -0.52
CA ALA A 94 10.68 -12.86 0.93
C ALA A 94 9.64 -13.73 1.66
N PRO A 95 8.36 -13.80 1.21
CA PRO A 95 7.40 -14.74 1.80
C PRO A 95 7.81 -16.21 1.62
N GLU A 96 8.33 -16.57 0.45
CA GLU A 96 8.79 -17.93 0.17
C GLU A 96 9.99 -18.32 1.05
N ALA A 97 10.83 -17.37 1.42
CA ALA A 97 11.96 -17.59 2.34
C ALA A 97 11.51 -17.99 3.75
N THR A 98 10.27 -17.68 4.14
CA THR A 98 9.64 -18.15 5.39
C THR A 98 8.94 -19.51 5.24
N GLY A 99 8.92 -20.07 4.02
CA GLY A 99 8.33 -21.38 3.73
C GLY A 99 6.91 -21.31 3.17
N HIS A 100 6.39 -20.12 2.86
CA HIS A 100 5.03 -19.92 2.38
C HIS A 100 5.00 -19.65 0.87
N LYS A 101 4.28 -20.46 0.13
CA LYS A 101 4.14 -20.29 -1.32
C LYS A 101 3.15 -19.16 -1.63
N ILE A 102 3.48 -18.33 -2.60
CA ILE A 102 2.51 -17.45 -3.24
C ILE A 102 1.75 -18.22 -4.31
N ILE A 103 0.41 -18.25 -4.20
CA ILE A 103 -0.51 -18.78 -5.18
C ILE A 103 -0.92 -17.61 -6.08
N ALA A 104 -0.09 -17.33 -7.09
CA ALA A 104 -0.28 -16.19 -7.99
C ALA A 104 -1.37 -16.52 -9.02
N LEU A 105 -2.42 -15.70 -9.07
CA LEU A 105 -3.52 -15.84 -10.01
C LEU A 105 -3.41 -14.76 -11.09
N PRO A 106 -3.53 -15.13 -12.40
CA PRO A 106 -3.50 -14.16 -13.48
C PRO A 106 -4.62 -13.13 -13.35
N THR A 107 -4.29 -11.87 -13.51
CA THR A 107 -5.25 -10.77 -13.45
C THR A 107 -5.19 -9.92 -14.71
N THR A 108 -6.30 -9.29 -15.09
CA THR A 108 -6.38 -8.39 -16.25
C THR A 108 -6.08 -6.94 -15.87
N ASP A 109 -6.40 -6.56 -14.63
CA ASP A 109 -6.27 -5.19 -14.13
C ASP A 109 -5.49 -5.11 -12.80
N GLY A 110 -4.78 -6.17 -12.42
CA GLY A 110 -3.98 -6.22 -11.20
C GLY A 110 -4.80 -6.43 -9.92
N ARG A 111 -6.12 -6.58 -9.99
CA ARG A 111 -6.99 -6.86 -8.86
C ARG A 111 -7.55 -8.28 -8.95
N LEU A 112 -7.58 -8.98 -7.82
CA LEU A 112 -8.27 -10.26 -7.72
C LEU A 112 -9.78 -10.04 -7.68
N THR A 113 -10.52 -10.83 -8.43
CA THR A 113 -11.97 -10.91 -8.31
C THR A 113 -12.37 -12.01 -7.32
N LEU A 114 -13.53 -11.87 -6.69
CA LEU A 114 -14.10 -12.94 -5.85
C LEU A 114 -14.18 -14.28 -6.61
N GLN A 115 -14.52 -14.23 -7.91
CA GLN A 115 -14.65 -15.44 -8.72
C GLN A 115 -13.31 -16.19 -8.83
N GLN A 116 -12.21 -15.49 -9.07
CA GLN A 116 -10.87 -16.10 -9.13
C GLN A 116 -10.46 -16.71 -7.80
N ILE A 117 -10.75 -16.03 -6.68
CA ILE A 117 -10.47 -16.55 -5.33
C ILE A 117 -11.27 -17.82 -5.07
N LYS A 118 -12.57 -17.83 -5.42
CA LYS A 118 -13.43 -19.00 -5.30
C LYS A 118 -12.92 -20.17 -6.14
N GLU A 119 -12.62 -19.96 -7.40
CA GLU A 119 -12.11 -20.98 -8.30
C GLU A 119 -10.81 -21.62 -7.77
N CYS A 120 -9.90 -20.81 -7.25
CA CYS A 120 -8.66 -21.28 -6.64
C CYS A 120 -8.94 -22.15 -5.39
N TYR A 121 -9.81 -21.68 -4.52
CA TYR A 121 -10.21 -22.38 -3.30
C TYR A 121 -10.94 -23.69 -3.60
N ASP A 122 -11.97 -23.65 -4.45
CA ASP A 122 -12.79 -24.80 -4.82
C ASP A 122 -11.97 -25.84 -5.58
N SER A 123 -11.05 -25.42 -6.44
CA SER A 123 -10.14 -26.33 -7.15
C SER A 123 -9.27 -27.12 -6.17
N HIS A 124 -8.78 -26.52 -5.10
CA HIS A 124 -8.02 -27.21 -4.07
C HIS A 124 -8.89 -28.24 -3.34
N TRP A 125 -10.06 -27.83 -2.81
CA TRP A 125 -10.86 -28.69 -1.97
C TRP A 125 -11.67 -29.77 -2.72
N SER A 126 -11.90 -29.59 -4.02
CA SER A 126 -12.53 -30.60 -4.87
C SER A 126 -11.57 -31.70 -5.34
N ASP A 127 -10.25 -31.48 -5.22
CA ASP A 127 -9.25 -32.48 -5.56
C ASP A 127 -9.19 -33.56 -4.47
N PRO A 128 -9.47 -34.85 -4.78
CA PRO A 128 -9.32 -35.96 -3.80
C PRO A 128 -7.90 -36.10 -3.25
N ALA A 129 -6.91 -35.53 -3.93
CA ALA A 129 -5.50 -35.53 -3.54
C ALA A 129 -5.01 -34.14 -3.06
N HIS A 130 -5.91 -33.28 -2.60
CA HIS A 130 -5.59 -31.89 -2.16
C HIS A 130 -4.47 -31.83 -1.12
N GLU A 131 -4.30 -32.86 -0.28
CA GLU A 131 -3.22 -32.94 0.72
C GLU A 131 -1.81 -32.98 0.10
N HIS A 132 -1.69 -33.23 -1.21
CA HIS A 132 -0.43 -33.19 -1.96
C HIS A 132 -0.09 -31.80 -2.49
N THR A 133 -0.96 -30.81 -2.32
CA THR A 133 -0.80 -29.45 -2.80
C THR A 133 -0.81 -28.44 -1.66
N ILE A 134 -0.33 -27.22 -1.93
CA ILE A 134 -0.37 -26.14 -0.94
C ILE A 134 -1.82 -25.74 -0.67
N GLN A 135 -2.23 -25.76 0.60
CA GLN A 135 -3.55 -25.33 1.02
C GLN A 135 -3.65 -23.79 1.00
N PRO A 136 -4.65 -23.19 0.34
CA PRO A 136 -4.94 -21.78 0.49
C PRO A 136 -5.26 -21.45 1.96
N GLY A 137 -4.59 -20.44 2.52
CA GLY A 137 -4.78 -20.05 3.91
C GLY A 137 -5.04 -18.53 4.09
N MET A 138 -4.66 -17.75 3.09
CA MET A 138 -4.78 -16.29 3.13
C MET A 138 -5.07 -15.75 1.74
N VAL A 139 -5.86 -14.68 1.67
CA VAL A 139 -6.01 -13.81 0.50
C VAL A 139 -5.29 -12.50 0.78
N TYR A 140 -4.34 -12.15 -0.09
CA TYR A 140 -3.59 -10.89 -0.05
C TYR A 140 -4.08 -9.97 -1.16
N LEU A 141 -4.42 -8.75 -0.79
CA LEU A 141 -4.85 -7.69 -1.71
C LEU A 141 -4.02 -6.43 -1.46
N SER A 142 -3.57 -5.76 -2.51
CA SER A 142 -2.99 -4.41 -2.40
C SER A 142 -4.07 -3.34 -2.51
N PHE A 143 -4.04 -2.33 -1.64
CA PHE A 143 -4.96 -1.21 -1.67
C PHE A 143 -4.22 0.14 -1.54
N PRO A 144 -4.14 0.92 -2.64
CA PRO A 144 -4.46 0.57 -4.04
C PRO A 144 -3.62 -0.61 -4.56
N ALA A 145 -4.11 -1.26 -5.63
CA ALA A 145 -3.30 -2.18 -6.40
C ALA A 145 -2.07 -1.46 -7.00
N GLU A 146 -1.07 -2.21 -7.47
CA GLU A 146 0.23 -1.69 -7.94
C GLU A 146 0.09 -0.69 -9.11
N ASN A 147 -1.01 -0.76 -9.83
CA ASN A 147 -1.36 0.14 -10.94
C ASN A 147 -2.31 1.28 -10.53
N GLY A 148 -2.57 1.46 -9.25
CA GLY A 148 -3.39 2.52 -8.71
C GLY A 148 -4.91 2.30 -8.74
N LEU A 149 -5.38 1.14 -9.15
CA LEU A 149 -6.80 0.79 -9.03
C LEU A 149 -7.15 0.45 -7.58
N ILE A 150 -8.40 0.70 -7.22
CA ILE A 150 -8.92 0.44 -5.87
C ILE A 150 -10.08 -0.56 -5.92
N TYR A 151 -10.27 -1.29 -4.85
CA TYR A 151 -11.48 -2.07 -4.59
C TYR A 151 -12.59 -1.16 -4.07
N SER A 152 -13.80 -1.37 -4.52
CA SER A 152 -14.99 -0.78 -3.89
C SER A 152 -15.32 -1.49 -2.58
N LYS A 153 -16.11 -0.83 -1.73
CA LYS A 153 -16.63 -1.43 -0.49
C LYS A 153 -17.42 -2.71 -0.75
N ALA A 154 -18.21 -2.73 -1.83
CA ALA A 154 -18.98 -3.91 -2.20
C ALA A 154 -18.07 -5.09 -2.57
N GLU A 155 -17.08 -4.89 -3.45
CA GLU A 155 -16.11 -5.94 -3.83
C GLU A 155 -15.36 -6.48 -2.61
N LEU A 156 -14.88 -5.60 -1.74
CA LEU A 156 -14.15 -6.01 -0.54
C LEU A 156 -15.07 -6.73 0.47
N THR A 157 -16.34 -6.32 0.58
CA THR A 157 -17.34 -6.99 1.44
C THR A 157 -17.58 -8.43 0.99
N ASP A 158 -17.76 -8.63 -0.32
CA ASP A 158 -18.00 -9.97 -0.86
C ASP A 158 -16.77 -10.88 -0.68
N ILE A 159 -15.56 -10.37 -0.88
CA ILE A 159 -14.32 -11.11 -0.64
C ILE A 159 -14.17 -11.43 0.85
N SER A 160 -14.41 -10.46 1.73
CA SER A 160 -14.35 -10.62 3.18
C SER A 160 -15.30 -11.71 3.66
N GLN A 161 -16.56 -11.69 3.19
CA GLN A 161 -17.54 -12.69 3.57
C GLN A 161 -17.11 -14.10 3.14
N PHE A 162 -16.60 -14.22 1.91
CA PHE A 162 -16.09 -15.51 1.43
C PHE A 162 -14.89 -16.00 2.26
N CYS A 163 -13.95 -15.11 2.60
CA CYS A 163 -12.81 -15.48 3.44
C CYS A 163 -13.26 -16.00 4.81
N ARG A 164 -14.19 -15.31 5.47
CA ARG A 164 -14.75 -15.73 6.77
C ARG A 164 -15.42 -17.10 6.70
N ASP A 165 -16.29 -17.31 5.70
CA ASP A 165 -17.05 -18.55 5.52
C ASP A 165 -16.09 -19.76 5.31
N ASN A 166 -14.94 -19.52 4.71
CA ASN A 166 -13.95 -20.53 4.34
C ASN A 166 -12.70 -20.54 5.24
N LYS A 167 -12.67 -19.76 6.30
CA LYS A 167 -11.55 -19.64 7.26
C LYS A 167 -10.22 -19.27 6.60
N LEU A 168 -10.28 -18.43 5.58
CA LEU A 168 -9.14 -17.76 5.00
C LEU A 168 -8.91 -16.44 5.72
N TYR A 169 -7.66 -16.08 5.97
CA TYR A 169 -7.33 -14.72 6.40
C TYR A 169 -7.46 -13.77 5.23
N LEU A 170 -8.04 -12.59 5.46
CA LEU A 170 -8.00 -11.48 4.51
C LEU A 170 -6.97 -10.45 4.98
N PHE A 171 -5.88 -10.33 4.22
CA PHE A 171 -4.80 -9.38 4.48
C PHE A 171 -4.76 -8.31 3.38
N VAL A 172 -4.85 -7.04 3.78
CA VAL A 172 -4.79 -5.89 2.86
C VAL A 172 -3.49 -5.10 3.07
N ASP A 173 -2.66 -5.13 2.03
CA ASP A 173 -1.45 -4.31 1.91
C ASP A 173 -1.84 -2.85 1.64
N GLY A 174 -1.59 -2.01 2.60
CA GLY A 174 -1.91 -0.59 2.55
C GLY A 174 -0.69 0.32 2.40
N ALA A 175 0.36 -0.11 1.69
CA ALA A 175 1.55 0.71 1.47
C ALA A 175 1.24 2.12 0.92
N ARG A 176 0.12 2.24 0.20
CA ARG A 176 -0.42 3.50 -0.33
C ARG A 176 -1.84 3.78 0.18
N MET A 177 -2.19 3.30 1.36
CA MET A 177 -3.54 3.37 1.94
C MET A 177 -4.16 4.77 1.85
N GLY A 178 -3.41 5.80 2.21
CA GLY A 178 -3.90 7.18 2.16
C GLY A 178 -4.35 7.60 0.76
N TYR A 179 -3.56 7.28 -0.26
CA TYR A 179 -3.89 7.61 -1.65
C TYR A 179 -5.14 6.86 -2.12
N GLY A 180 -5.30 5.59 -1.73
CA GLY A 180 -6.50 4.82 -2.04
C GLY A 180 -7.75 5.35 -1.37
N LEU A 181 -7.69 5.62 -0.07
CA LEU A 181 -8.84 6.16 0.69
C LEU A 181 -9.24 7.58 0.23
N CYS A 182 -8.28 8.37 -0.27
CA CYS A 182 -8.52 9.72 -0.80
C CYS A 182 -8.73 9.75 -2.33
N ALA A 183 -8.82 8.61 -2.99
CA ALA A 183 -9.14 8.55 -4.41
C ALA A 183 -10.56 9.04 -4.70
N GLY A 184 -10.77 9.72 -5.84
CA GLY A 184 -12.06 10.35 -6.14
C GLY A 184 -13.25 9.40 -6.27
N ASN A 185 -13.00 8.09 -6.45
CA ASN A 185 -14.00 7.03 -6.52
C ASN A 185 -13.95 6.06 -5.32
N SER A 186 -13.25 6.42 -4.25
CA SER A 186 -13.20 5.59 -3.03
C SER A 186 -14.47 5.75 -2.20
N ASP A 187 -15.02 4.63 -1.79
CA ASP A 187 -16.17 4.52 -0.87
C ASP A 187 -15.80 3.79 0.44
N LEU A 188 -14.47 3.60 0.68
CA LEU A 188 -13.93 2.93 1.85
C LEU A 188 -13.36 3.93 2.87
N THR A 189 -13.42 3.53 4.13
CA THR A 189 -12.80 4.22 5.28
C THR A 189 -11.90 3.24 6.05
N LEU A 190 -11.06 3.75 6.96
CA LEU A 190 -10.29 2.89 7.88
C LEU A 190 -11.20 2.04 8.78
N ALA A 191 -12.37 2.56 9.14
CA ALA A 191 -13.37 1.81 9.91
C ALA A 191 -13.95 0.62 9.10
N ASP A 192 -14.18 0.81 7.80
CA ASP A 192 -14.61 -0.29 6.93
C ASP A 192 -13.53 -1.37 6.82
N LEU A 193 -12.26 -0.98 6.63
CA LEU A 193 -11.14 -1.93 6.57
C LEU A 193 -10.97 -2.71 7.87
N ALA A 194 -11.07 -2.04 9.03
CA ALA A 194 -11.00 -2.69 10.34
C ALA A 194 -12.12 -3.72 10.54
N HIS A 195 -13.29 -3.49 9.96
CA HIS A 195 -14.41 -4.42 10.00
C HIS A 195 -14.30 -5.55 8.98
N LEU A 196 -13.76 -5.28 7.79
CA LEU A 196 -13.76 -6.24 6.67
C LEU A 196 -12.53 -7.15 6.65
N CYS A 197 -11.37 -6.68 7.09
CA CYS A 197 -10.10 -7.41 7.01
C CYS A 197 -9.74 -8.06 8.35
N ASP A 198 -9.05 -9.20 8.31
CA ASP A 198 -8.43 -9.75 9.51
C ASP A 198 -7.18 -8.95 9.87
N VAL A 199 -6.39 -8.59 8.87
CA VAL A 199 -5.19 -7.76 9.00
C VAL A 199 -5.13 -6.77 7.85
N PHE A 200 -4.75 -5.53 8.13
CA PHE A 200 -4.32 -4.58 7.09
C PHE A 200 -3.23 -3.68 7.68
N TYR A 201 -2.55 -2.91 6.85
CA TYR A 201 -1.66 -1.89 7.39
C TYR A 201 -1.86 -0.51 6.76
N ILE A 202 -1.60 0.51 7.56
CA ILE A 202 -1.61 1.92 7.16
C ILE A 202 -0.16 2.27 6.83
N GLY A 203 0.12 2.44 5.54
CA GLY A 203 1.46 2.76 5.07
C GLY A 203 1.85 4.20 5.40
N GLY A 204 2.93 4.37 6.17
CA GLY A 204 3.48 5.68 6.49
C GLY A 204 4.57 6.12 5.53
N THR A 205 5.44 5.21 5.12
CA THR A 205 6.65 5.46 4.34
C THR A 205 6.40 6.33 3.08
N LYS A 206 5.31 6.08 2.36
CA LYS A 206 4.97 6.79 1.13
C LYS A 206 4.10 8.03 1.36
N VAL A 207 3.52 8.20 2.56
CA VAL A 207 2.55 9.25 2.87
C VAL A 207 3.07 10.21 3.96
N GLY A 208 4.37 10.49 3.93
CA GLY A 208 4.99 11.53 4.75
C GLY A 208 5.75 11.07 5.98
N ALA A 209 5.83 9.76 6.30
CA ALA A 209 6.74 9.25 7.31
C ALA A 209 8.18 9.12 6.78
N LEU A 210 9.17 9.08 7.68
CA LEU A 210 10.54 8.66 7.31
C LEU A 210 10.56 7.21 6.90
N PHE A 211 9.82 6.39 7.64
CA PHE A 211 9.64 4.95 7.43
C PHE A 211 8.52 4.44 8.35
N GLY A 212 7.96 3.31 8.01
CA GLY A 212 7.08 2.58 8.91
C GLY A 212 5.68 2.33 8.36
N GLU A 213 5.12 1.26 8.93
CA GLU A 213 3.79 0.76 8.63
C GLU A 213 3.09 0.47 9.95
N ALA A 214 1.83 0.90 10.10
CA ALA A 214 1.00 0.55 11.24
C ALA A 214 0.11 -0.63 10.87
N VAL A 215 0.40 -1.79 11.43
CA VAL A 215 -0.34 -3.04 11.19
C VAL A 215 -1.54 -3.07 12.13
N VAL A 216 -2.72 -3.22 11.57
CA VAL A 216 -4.00 -3.25 12.29
C VAL A 216 -4.60 -4.65 12.20
N PHE A 217 -5.03 -5.18 13.33
CA PHE A 217 -5.67 -6.48 13.47
C PHE A 217 -7.13 -6.28 13.91
N SER A 218 -8.05 -6.99 13.30
CA SER A 218 -9.48 -6.96 13.71
C SER A 218 -9.72 -7.49 15.13
N ASP A 219 -8.76 -8.26 15.67
CA ASP A 219 -8.82 -8.84 17.00
C ASP A 219 -7.48 -8.66 17.75
N LYS A 220 -7.53 -8.18 18.99
CA LYS A 220 -6.37 -8.04 19.89
C LYS A 220 -5.66 -9.36 20.17
N GLU A 221 -6.35 -10.48 20.14
CA GLU A 221 -5.72 -11.78 20.36
C GLU A 221 -4.76 -12.15 19.22
N MET A 222 -5.05 -11.72 17.98
CA MET A 222 -4.12 -11.85 16.85
C MET A 222 -2.83 -11.08 17.13
N GLN A 223 -2.92 -9.88 17.66
CA GLN A 223 -1.75 -9.05 18.02
C GLN A 223 -0.83 -9.74 19.05
N ARG A 224 -1.41 -10.45 20.02
CA ARG A 224 -0.65 -11.03 21.13
C ARG A 224 0.43 -12.01 20.69
N SER A 225 0.12 -12.91 19.77
CA SER A 225 1.09 -13.86 19.21
C SER A 225 2.01 -13.21 18.17
N PHE A 226 1.54 -12.19 17.49
CA PHE A 226 2.27 -11.48 16.43
C PHE A 226 3.58 -10.85 16.92
N ARG A 227 3.66 -10.40 18.19
CA ARG A 227 4.89 -9.82 18.75
C ARG A 227 6.08 -10.78 18.75
N TYR A 228 5.86 -12.10 18.82
CA TYR A 228 6.94 -13.08 18.66
C TYR A 228 7.46 -13.09 17.22
N ALA A 229 6.58 -13.06 16.23
CA ALA A 229 6.96 -12.97 14.83
C ALA A 229 7.70 -11.66 14.52
N ILE A 230 7.23 -10.51 15.04
CA ILE A 230 7.95 -9.23 14.95
C ILE A 230 9.40 -9.38 15.45
N LYS A 231 9.60 -10.05 16.57
CA LYS A 231 10.94 -10.25 17.14
C LYS A 231 11.81 -11.14 16.27
N GLN A 232 11.26 -12.23 15.74
CA GLN A 232 11.96 -13.16 14.85
C GLN A 232 12.40 -12.49 13.55
N HIS A 233 11.54 -11.65 12.96
CA HIS A 233 11.83 -10.89 11.73
C HIS A 233 12.59 -9.58 11.96
N GLY A 234 13.13 -9.35 13.17
CA GLY A 234 13.95 -8.19 13.47
C GLY A 234 13.20 -6.85 13.54
N GLY A 235 11.85 -6.88 13.52
CA GLY A 235 11.00 -5.68 13.52
C GLY A 235 10.82 -5.03 14.90
N MET A 236 11.23 -5.69 15.97
CA MET A 236 11.06 -5.16 17.33
C MET A 236 12.22 -4.22 17.70
N LEU A 237 12.05 -2.93 17.40
CA LEU A 237 13.06 -1.92 17.60
C LEU A 237 13.18 -1.53 19.08
N ALA A 238 14.41 -1.45 19.59
CA ALA A 238 14.67 -0.96 20.96
C ALA A 238 14.12 0.46 21.18
N LYS A 239 14.19 1.31 20.15
CA LYS A 239 13.61 2.67 20.14
C LYS A 239 12.33 2.70 19.28
N GLY A 240 11.39 1.78 19.53
CA GLY A 240 10.13 1.67 18.78
C GLY A 240 9.29 2.95 18.79
N ARG A 241 9.47 3.82 19.81
CA ARG A 241 8.83 5.13 19.87
C ARG A 241 8.97 5.97 18.60
N LEU A 242 10.05 5.75 17.80
CA LEU A 242 10.26 6.47 16.55
C LEU A 242 9.13 6.19 15.55
N LEU A 243 8.54 5.00 15.57
CA LEU A 243 7.37 4.66 14.75
C LEU A 243 6.10 5.32 15.30
N GLY A 244 5.86 5.18 16.62
CA GLY A 244 4.69 5.77 17.27
C GLY A 244 4.60 7.28 17.09
N ILE A 245 5.69 8.02 17.27
CA ILE A 245 5.75 9.47 17.08
C ILE A 245 5.31 9.85 15.66
N GLN A 246 5.79 9.15 14.64
CA GLN A 246 5.47 9.43 13.25
C GLN A 246 3.99 9.23 12.96
N PHE A 247 3.42 8.10 13.38
CA PHE A 247 2.00 7.82 13.16
C PHE A 247 1.07 8.74 13.98
N ALA A 248 1.45 9.09 15.20
CA ALA A 248 0.70 10.07 15.98
C ALA A 248 0.66 11.44 15.30
N GLU A 249 1.78 11.93 14.77
CA GLU A 249 1.85 13.20 14.06
C GLU A 249 1.07 13.16 12.73
N LEU A 250 1.15 12.07 11.98
CA LEU A 250 0.45 11.93 10.70
C LEU A 250 -1.07 11.85 10.86
N LEU A 251 -1.57 11.12 11.86
CA LEU A 251 -2.99 10.79 11.98
C LEU A 251 -3.76 11.66 12.97
N ARG A 252 -3.07 12.49 13.77
CA ARG A 252 -3.72 13.42 14.70
C ARG A 252 -4.59 14.43 13.95
N GLY A 253 -5.84 14.63 14.40
CA GLY A 253 -6.76 15.62 13.83
C GLY A 253 -7.88 15.02 12.98
N GLY A 254 -8.14 13.72 13.08
CA GLY A 254 -9.25 13.05 12.44
C GLY A 254 -9.20 13.15 10.90
N SER A 255 -10.31 13.49 10.26
CA SER A 255 -10.40 13.64 8.80
C SER A 255 -9.52 14.75 8.23
N GLU A 256 -9.07 15.69 9.07
CA GLU A 256 -8.22 16.82 8.70
C GLU A 256 -6.74 16.58 9.06
N CYS A 257 -6.36 15.36 9.36
CA CYS A 257 -4.99 15.00 9.68
C CYS A 257 -4.04 15.16 8.49
N ILE A 258 -2.74 15.22 8.79
CA ILE A 258 -1.67 15.38 7.78
C ILE A 258 -1.72 14.24 6.76
N TYR A 259 -1.96 13.01 7.19
CA TYR A 259 -2.00 11.82 6.36
C TYR A 259 -2.99 11.94 5.19
N PHE A 260 -4.23 12.33 5.47
CA PHE A 260 -5.23 12.51 4.43
C PHE A 260 -5.03 13.76 3.59
N LYS A 261 -4.54 14.85 4.18
CA LYS A 261 -4.18 16.06 3.42
C LYS A 261 -3.05 15.80 2.43
N ALA A 262 -2.01 15.10 2.87
CA ALA A 262 -0.90 14.69 2.03
C ALA A 262 -1.34 13.78 0.87
N ALA A 263 -2.25 12.85 1.16
CA ALA A 263 -2.79 11.95 0.15
C ALA A 263 -3.67 12.68 -0.89
N LYS A 264 -4.56 13.57 -0.44
CA LYS A 264 -5.38 14.41 -1.33
C LYS A 264 -4.52 15.28 -2.24
N HIS A 265 -3.54 15.96 -1.67
CA HIS A 265 -2.58 16.78 -2.42
C HIS A 265 -1.90 15.98 -3.54
N ALA A 266 -1.38 14.81 -3.24
CA ALA A 266 -0.72 13.97 -4.24
C ALA A 266 -1.70 13.51 -5.34
N ASN A 267 -2.91 13.06 -4.96
CA ASN A 267 -3.92 12.61 -5.91
C ASN A 267 -4.39 13.76 -6.84
N GLU A 268 -4.56 14.97 -6.32
CA GLU A 268 -4.93 16.16 -7.10
C GLU A 268 -3.85 16.49 -8.13
N LEU A 269 -2.58 16.46 -7.75
CA LEU A 269 -1.46 16.67 -8.65
C LEU A 269 -1.34 15.57 -9.71
N ALA A 270 -1.53 14.31 -9.33
CA ALA A 270 -1.57 13.19 -10.26
C ALA A 270 -2.72 13.33 -11.26
N LYS A 271 -3.90 13.77 -10.79
CA LYS A 271 -5.05 14.04 -11.66
C LYS A 271 -4.72 15.10 -12.69
N HIS A 272 -4.03 16.18 -12.30
CA HIS A 272 -3.62 17.23 -13.23
C HIS A 272 -2.69 16.68 -14.34
N ILE A 273 -1.71 15.85 -13.99
CA ILE A 273 -0.85 15.16 -14.96
C ILE A 273 -1.67 14.29 -15.90
N ARG A 274 -2.60 13.49 -15.36
CA ARG A 274 -3.48 12.63 -16.13
C ARG A 274 -4.31 13.41 -17.14
N ASP A 275 -5.04 14.42 -16.64
CA ASP A 275 -5.95 15.23 -17.44
C ASP A 275 -5.17 15.90 -18.59
N THR A 276 -3.94 16.39 -18.32
CA THR A 276 -3.09 16.99 -19.37
C THR A 276 -2.70 15.95 -20.45
N PHE A 277 -2.33 14.72 -20.08
CA PHE A 277 -2.04 13.69 -21.07
C PHE A 277 -3.28 13.37 -21.92
N GLU A 278 -4.45 13.23 -21.30
CA GLU A 278 -5.71 12.95 -22.00
C GLU A 278 -6.10 14.08 -22.96
N GLU A 279 -6.01 15.35 -22.53
CA GLU A 279 -6.28 16.54 -23.36
C GLU A 279 -5.33 16.63 -24.58
N GLN A 280 -4.11 16.13 -24.44
CA GLN A 280 -3.14 16.07 -25.53
C GLN A 280 -3.26 14.79 -26.37
N GLY A 281 -4.31 13.98 -26.17
CA GLY A 281 -4.57 12.77 -26.94
C GLY A 281 -3.60 11.62 -26.66
N VAL A 282 -2.91 11.64 -25.51
CA VAL A 282 -2.07 10.53 -25.05
C VAL A 282 -2.94 9.51 -24.35
N PRO A 283 -3.00 8.26 -24.84
CA PRO A 283 -3.80 7.23 -24.19
C PRO A 283 -3.20 6.82 -22.84
N LEU A 284 -4.06 6.51 -21.89
CA LEU A 284 -3.68 5.92 -20.62
C LEU A 284 -3.84 4.41 -20.66
N TRP A 285 -2.90 3.68 -20.06
CA TRP A 285 -2.99 2.23 -19.95
C TRP A 285 -4.11 1.81 -18.99
N ILE A 286 -4.30 2.59 -17.90
CA ILE A 286 -5.32 2.35 -16.90
C ILE A 286 -5.80 3.68 -16.31
N ASN A 287 -7.07 3.73 -15.92
CA ASN A 287 -7.66 4.93 -15.32
C ASN A 287 -7.48 4.91 -13.79
N SER A 288 -6.28 5.28 -13.35
CA SER A 288 -5.98 5.43 -11.92
C SER A 288 -6.52 6.76 -11.38
N THR A 289 -7.13 6.71 -10.22
CA THR A 289 -7.60 7.90 -9.48
C THR A 289 -6.70 8.22 -8.28
N THR A 290 -5.56 7.53 -8.16
CA THR A 290 -4.58 7.72 -7.09
C THR A 290 -3.38 8.53 -7.55
N ASN A 291 -2.32 8.57 -6.76
CA ASN A 291 -1.08 9.31 -7.02
C ASN A 291 -0.21 8.76 -8.16
N MET A 292 -0.62 7.69 -8.84
CA MET A 292 0.14 7.07 -9.92
C MET A 292 -0.62 7.16 -11.24
N GLN A 293 0.06 7.62 -12.31
CA GLN A 293 -0.52 7.75 -13.65
C GLN A 293 0.31 6.98 -14.67
N PHE A 294 -0.36 6.37 -15.64
CA PHE A 294 0.23 5.41 -16.57
C PHE A 294 -0.02 5.76 -18.05
N PRO A 295 0.56 6.85 -18.57
CA PRO A 295 0.44 7.18 -19.99
C PRO A 295 1.22 6.19 -20.87
N ILE A 296 0.72 5.99 -22.09
CA ILE A 296 1.37 5.18 -23.13
C ILE A 296 2.12 6.13 -24.05
N LEU A 297 3.45 6.12 -23.98
CA LEU A 297 4.33 7.04 -24.69
C LEU A 297 5.19 6.33 -25.73
N THR A 298 5.40 7.01 -26.87
CA THR A 298 6.42 6.61 -27.86
C THR A 298 7.82 6.80 -27.31
N LYS A 299 8.82 6.22 -27.98
CA LYS A 299 10.22 6.40 -27.61
C LYS A 299 10.69 7.87 -27.73
N GLU A 300 10.20 8.60 -28.74
CA GLU A 300 10.49 10.01 -28.93
C GLU A 300 9.91 10.87 -27.81
N GLU A 301 8.66 10.62 -27.42
CA GLU A 301 8.00 11.31 -26.32
C GLU A 301 8.72 11.05 -24.99
N GLN A 302 9.10 9.80 -24.74
CA GLN A 302 9.90 9.45 -23.55
C GLN A 302 11.26 10.18 -23.54
N MET A 303 11.99 10.20 -24.69
CA MET A 303 13.26 10.93 -24.79
C MET A 303 13.09 12.43 -24.61
N PHE A 304 12.00 13.02 -25.08
CA PHE A 304 11.71 14.43 -24.86
C PHE A 304 11.55 14.77 -23.38
N LEU A 305 10.67 14.04 -22.68
CA LEU A 305 10.41 14.27 -21.26
C LEU A 305 11.60 13.90 -20.37
N ALA A 306 12.36 12.85 -20.71
CA ALA A 306 13.52 12.38 -19.94
C ALA A 306 14.67 13.41 -19.88
N ARG A 307 14.64 14.49 -20.68
CA ARG A 307 15.62 15.60 -20.58
C ARG A 307 15.51 16.36 -19.27
N LYS A 308 14.30 16.43 -18.70
CA LYS A 308 13.99 17.20 -17.50
C LYS A 308 13.45 16.35 -16.35
N TYR A 309 12.73 15.27 -16.67
CA TYR A 309 11.98 14.47 -15.71
C TYR A 309 12.50 13.04 -15.64
N LYS A 310 12.47 12.47 -14.45
CA LYS A 310 12.65 11.04 -14.24
C LYS A 310 11.28 10.41 -13.97
N PHE A 311 10.92 9.44 -14.76
CA PHE A 311 9.73 8.59 -14.62
C PHE A 311 10.17 7.13 -14.75
N GLU A 312 9.27 6.19 -14.51
CA GLU A 312 9.57 4.76 -14.62
C GLU A 312 8.97 4.17 -15.89
N VAL A 313 9.72 3.33 -16.61
CA VAL A 313 9.16 2.51 -17.68
C VAL A 313 8.52 1.29 -17.02
N TRP A 314 7.20 1.27 -16.99
CA TRP A 314 6.42 0.23 -16.32
C TRP A 314 6.38 -1.08 -17.11
N GLY A 315 6.26 -0.97 -18.43
CA GLY A 315 6.25 -2.13 -19.31
C GLY A 315 6.14 -1.76 -20.78
N LYS A 316 6.36 -2.76 -21.62
CA LYS A 316 6.17 -2.62 -23.05
C LYS A 316 4.68 -2.66 -23.38
N TYR A 317 4.19 -1.69 -24.16
CA TYR A 317 2.83 -1.70 -24.65
C TYR A 317 2.75 -2.36 -26.04
N ASP A 318 3.59 -1.91 -26.98
CA ASP A 318 3.76 -2.48 -28.31
C ASP A 318 5.22 -2.32 -28.81
N ASN A 319 5.48 -2.41 -30.11
CA ASN A 319 6.84 -2.31 -30.63
C ASN A 319 7.41 -0.88 -30.57
N GLU A 320 6.57 0.14 -30.49
CA GLU A 320 6.95 1.56 -30.57
C GLU A 320 6.70 2.30 -29.26
N ARG A 321 5.81 1.80 -28.40
CA ARG A 321 5.33 2.49 -27.20
C ARG A 321 5.52 1.66 -25.94
N ASN A 322 5.74 2.36 -24.85
CA ASN A 322 5.78 1.80 -23.51
C ASN A 322 4.68 2.43 -22.64
N VAL A 323 4.23 1.67 -21.65
CA VAL A 323 3.56 2.21 -20.49
C VAL A 323 4.64 2.82 -19.60
N VAL A 324 4.47 4.07 -19.22
CA VAL A 324 5.37 4.74 -18.24
C VAL A 324 4.58 5.17 -17.02
N ARG A 325 5.22 5.18 -15.87
CA ARG A 325 4.59 5.58 -14.62
C ARG A 325 5.13 6.92 -14.13
N PHE A 326 4.22 7.86 -13.87
CA PHE A 326 4.46 9.07 -13.12
C PHE A 326 3.83 8.94 -11.73
N CYS A 327 4.62 9.21 -10.69
CA CYS A 327 4.16 9.23 -9.31
C CYS A 327 4.28 10.64 -8.74
N THR A 328 3.23 11.09 -8.07
CA THR A 328 3.28 12.23 -7.16
C THR A 328 3.35 11.76 -5.71
N SER A 329 3.81 12.59 -4.81
CA SER A 329 3.92 12.30 -3.39
C SER A 329 3.38 13.45 -2.54
N TRP A 330 3.37 13.26 -1.23
CA TRP A 330 3.05 14.29 -0.25
C TRP A 330 3.91 15.56 -0.39
N ALA A 331 5.13 15.43 -0.93
CA ALA A 331 6.10 16.52 -1.08
C ALA A 331 6.21 17.04 -2.51
N THR A 332 5.45 16.50 -3.46
CA THR A 332 5.47 16.99 -4.84
C THR A 332 5.01 18.42 -4.91
N ARG A 333 5.83 19.30 -5.51
CA ARG A 333 5.53 20.72 -5.63
C ARG A 333 4.59 20.97 -6.80
N PRO A 334 3.52 21.78 -6.62
CA PRO A 334 2.61 22.12 -7.71
C PRO A 334 3.32 22.72 -8.94
N GLU A 335 4.34 23.57 -8.72
CA GLU A 335 5.10 24.21 -9.81
C GLU A 335 5.85 23.18 -10.68
N ALA A 336 6.30 22.06 -10.08
CA ALA A 336 6.95 20.99 -10.81
C ALA A 336 5.95 20.22 -11.71
N VAL A 337 4.72 20.08 -11.25
CA VAL A 337 3.63 19.48 -12.06
C VAL A 337 3.21 20.42 -13.18
N GLU A 338 3.07 21.71 -12.92
CA GLU A 338 2.78 22.72 -13.94
C GLU A 338 3.87 22.74 -15.04
N GLU A 339 5.14 22.66 -14.65
CA GLU A 339 6.26 22.57 -15.61
C GLU A 339 6.14 21.31 -16.48
N LEU A 340 5.84 20.14 -15.86
CA LEU A 340 5.63 18.88 -16.58
C LEU A 340 4.44 18.99 -17.54
N CYS A 341 3.31 19.52 -17.11
CA CYS A 341 2.11 19.71 -17.93
C CYS A 341 2.38 20.59 -19.15
N ASN A 342 3.09 21.70 -18.96
CA ASN A 342 3.50 22.58 -20.06
C ASN A 342 4.42 21.85 -21.05
N ASP A 343 5.36 21.04 -20.59
CA ASP A 343 6.23 20.27 -21.47
C ASP A 343 5.48 19.12 -22.19
N ILE A 344 4.46 18.51 -21.57
CA ILE A 344 3.56 17.54 -22.23
C ILE A 344 2.82 18.22 -23.41
N ILE A 345 2.30 19.43 -23.22
CA ILE A 345 1.66 20.22 -24.28
C ILE A 345 2.65 20.50 -25.42
N GLN A 346 3.86 20.97 -25.10
CA GLN A 346 4.90 21.24 -26.09
C GLN A 346 5.37 20.00 -26.86
N MET A 347 5.40 18.84 -26.20
CA MET A 347 5.76 17.56 -26.80
C MET A 347 4.83 17.17 -27.95
N LYS A 348 3.55 17.55 -27.89
CA LYS A 348 2.53 17.24 -28.90
C LYS A 348 2.39 18.28 -30.02
N THR A 349 2.96 19.46 -29.81
CA THR A 349 2.95 20.52 -30.84
C THR A 349 4.14 20.48 -31.81
N LYS A 350 5.09 19.59 -31.57
CA LYS A 350 6.24 19.34 -32.45
C LYS A 350 6.05 18.10 -33.29
#